data_24dc2d131b6a50577cdf6223432b2df3
#
_entry.id   24dc2d131b6a50577cdf6223432b2df3
#
_cell.length_a   1.000
_cell.length_b   1.000
_cell.length_c   1.000
_cell.angle_alpha   90.00
_cell.angle_beta   90.00
_cell.angle_gamma   90.00
#
_symmetry.space_group_name_H-M   'P 1'
#
loop_
_entity.id
_entity.type
_entity.pdbx_description
1 polymer ?
#
loop_
_entity_poly.entity_id
_entity_poly.type
_entity_poly.pdbx_seq_one_letter_code
_entity_poly.pdbx_strand_id
1 'polypeptide(L)'
;MNQDVKSLVSRLETRTRQLMLQYDKLQQLLAETEQKLSEQKRLCLVLEEEKQSLEEKYARLKMARLIDMADDDDLKSTRKRINRIIASVDKCLATLKAQ
;
A
#
# COMPACT_ATOMS: atom_id res chain seq x y z
N MET A 1 43.34 -43.89 14.21
CA MET A 1 43.51 -42.47 14.56
C MET A 1 43.44 -41.54 13.34
N ASN A 2 44.22 -41.81 12.30
CA ASN A 2 44.19 -40.93 11.06
C ASN A 2 42.87 -40.98 10.30
N GLN A 3 42.14 -42.10 10.37
CA GLN A 3 40.83 -42.21 9.67
C GLN A 3 39.75 -41.43 10.42
N ASP A 4 39.80 -41.36 11.73
CA ASP A 4 38.82 -40.61 12.55
C ASP A 4 38.99 -39.09 12.32
N VAL A 5 40.22 -38.63 12.21
CA VAL A 5 40.55 -37.21 11.93
C VAL A 5 40.10 -36.84 10.53
N LYS A 6 40.37 -37.71 9.55
CA LYS A 6 39.93 -37.50 8.16
C LYS A 6 38.39 -37.49 8.03
N SER A 7 37.73 -38.38 8.76
CA SER A 7 36.28 -38.43 8.83
C SER A 7 35.69 -37.14 9.42
N LEU A 8 36.27 -36.63 10.50
CA LEU A 8 35.86 -35.38 11.12
C LEU A 8 36.04 -34.18 10.19
N VAL A 9 37.20 -34.11 9.51
CA VAL A 9 37.48 -33.05 8.55
C VAL A 9 36.49 -33.09 7.40
N SER A 10 36.21 -34.28 6.87
CA SER A 10 35.23 -34.46 5.78
C SER A 10 33.83 -34.02 6.21
N ARG A 11 33.39 -34.34 7.43
CA ARG A 11 32.12 -33.90 7.99
C ARG A 11 32.07 -32.37 8.15
N LEU A 12 33.14 -31.77 8.62
CA LEU A 12 33.25 -30.32 8.76
C LEU A 12 33.15 -29.63 7.41
N GLU A 13 33.86 -30.14 6.42
CA GLU A 13 33.79 -29.60 5.04
C GLU A 13 32.37 -29.67 4.48
N THR A 14 31.69 -30.81 4.66
CA THR A 14 30.32 -30.98 4.19
C THR A 14 29.38 -30.03 4.89
N ARG A 15 29.48 -29.90 6.21
CA ARG A 15 28.63 -28.96 6.99
C ARG A 15 28.90 -27.50 6.60
N THR A 16 30.15 -27.17 6.37
CA THR A 16 30.54 -25.81 5.95
C THR A 16 29.93 -25.48 4.60
N ARG A 17 30.00 -26.42 3.64
CA ARG A 17 29.38 -26.26 2.32
C ARG A 17 27.86 -26.10 2.43
N GLN A 18 27.22 -26.90 3.27
CA GLN A 18 25.78 -26.81 3.52
C GLN A 18 25.39 -25.47 4.12
N LEU A 19 26.17 -24.97 5.07
CA LEU A 19 25.94 -23.64 5.66
C LEU A 19 26.10 -22.53 4.64
N MET A 20 27.10 -22.63 3.78
CA MET A 20 27.30 -21.64 2.71
C MET A 20 26.14 -21.64 1.73
N LEU A 21 25.64 -22.81 1.37
CA LEU A 21 24.47 -22.93 0.50
C LEU A 21 23.22 -22.36 1.14
N GLN A 22 23.01 -22.64 2.43
CA GLN A 22 21.88 -22.10 3.18
C GLN A 22 21.98 -20.58 3.31
N TYR A 23 23.18 -20.08 3.54
CA TYR A 23 23.43 -18.62 3.60
C TYR A 23 23.09 -17.94 2.29
N ASP A 24 23.55 -18.50 1.17
CA ASP A 24 23.25 -17.98 -0.15
C ASP A 24 21.74 -17.97 -0.44
N LYS A 25 21.05 -19.05 -0.07
CA LYS A 25 19.59 -19.16 -0.22
C LYS A 25 18.87 -18.10 0.62
N LEU A 26 19.31 -17.91 1.85
CA LEU A 26 18.72 -16.89 2.74
C LEU A 26 18.96 -15.48 2.20
N GLN A 27 20.13 -15.21 1.66
CA GLN A 27 20.40 -13.92 1.02
C GLN A 27 19.49 -13.67 -0.18
N GLN A 28 19.30 -14.69 -1.01
CA GLN A 28 18.40 -14.59 -2.16
C GLN A 28 16.96 -14.36 -1.72
N LEU A 29 16.50 -15.09 -0.71
CA LEU A 29 15.15 -14.91 -0.15
C LEU A 29 14.97 -13.51 0.43
N LEU A 30 15.98 -13.01 1.13
CA LEU A 30 15.95 -11.67 1.70
C LEU A 30 15.84 -10.62 0.59
N ALA A 31 16.65 -10.75 -0.45
CA ALA A 31 16.62 -9.82 -1.59
C ALA A 31 15.28 -9.85 -2.31
N GLU A 32 14.70 -11.02 -2.53
CA GLU A 32 13.39 -11.18 -3.15
C GLU A 32 12.29 -10.58 -2.27
N THR A 33 12.35 -10.80 -0.96
CA THR A 33 11.38 -10.27 -0.01
C THR A 33 11.44 -8.75 0.06
N GLU A 34 12.63 -8.19 0.08
CA GLU A 34 12.83 -6.73 0.05
C GLU A 34 12.26 -6.12 -1.22
N GLN A 35 12.49 -6.78 -2.35
CA GLN A 35 11.95 -6.34 -3.64
C GLN A 35 10.42 -6.39 -3.66
N LYS A 36 9.83 -7.46 -3.15
CA LYS A 36 8.37 -7.60 -3.02
C LYS A 36 7.80 -6.53 -2.09
N LEU A 37 8.47 -6.27 -0.99
CA LEU A 37 8.04 -5.25 -0.04
C LEU A 37 8.06 -3.86 -0.68
N SER A 38 9.12 -3.53 -1.41
CA SER A 38 9.24 -2.28 -2.14
C SER A 38 8.12 -2.13 -3.17
N GLU A 39 7.82 -3.18 -3.92
CA GLU A 39 6.75 -3.22 -4.91
C GLU A 39 5.38 -3.03 -4.26
N GLN A 40 5.14 -3.70 -3.13
CA GLN A 40 3.89 -3.56 -2.38
C GLN A 40 3.70 -2.15 -1.85
N LYS A 41 4.74 -1.53 -1.35
CA LYS A 41 4.70 -0.12 -0.90
C LYS A 41 4.36 0.81 -2.06
N ARG A 42 4.95 0.59 -3.22
CA ARG A 42 4.66 1.38 -4.42
C ARG A 42 3.21 1.24 -4.82
N LEU A 43 2.68 0.01 -4.83
CA LEU A 43 1.28 -0.27 -5.16
C LEU A 43 0.33 0.38 -4.15
N CYS A 44 0.66 0.35 -2.87
CA CYS A 44 -0.15 1.02 -1.84
C CYS A 44 -0.24 2.51 -2.08
N LEU A 45 0.87 3.16 -2.44
CA LEU A 45 0.88 4.59 -2.75
C LEU A 45 0.03 4.91 -3.97
N VAL A 46 0.14 4.10 -5.02
CA VAL A 46 -0.65 4.27 -6.24
C VAL A 46 -2.15 4.11 -5.95
N LEU A 47 -2.50 3.09 -5.16
CA LEU A 47 -3.89 2.83 -4.78
C LEU A 47 -4.48 3.96 -3.94
N GLU A 48 -3.70 4.53 -3.03
CA GLU A 48 -4.12 5.69 -2.23
C GLU A 48 -4.38 6.90 -3.12
N GLU A 49 -3.52 7.16 -4.08
CA GLU A 49 -3.69 8.26 -5.04
C GLU A 49 -4.93 8.05 -5.91
N GLU A 50 -5.14 6.84 -6.40
CA GLU A 50 -6.35 6.50 -7.20
C GLU A 50 -7.61 6.63 -6.37
N LYS A 51 -7.58 6.18 -5.13
CA LYS A 51 -8.70 6.31 -4.18
C LYS A 51 -9.06 7.77 -3.98
N GLN A 52 -8.05 8.61 -3.73
CA GLN A 52 -8.24 10.03 -3.52
C GLN A 52 -8.82 10.72 -4.76
N SER A 53 -8.30 10.36 -5.94
CA SER A 53 -8.79 10.86 -7.22
C SER A 53 -10.25 10.48 -7.46
N LEU A 54 -10.61 9.22 -7.16
CA LEU A 54 -11.98 8.71 -7.29
C LEU A 54 -12.94 9.42 -6.32
N GLU A 55 -12.52 9.65 -5.10
CA GLU A 55 -13.32 10.37 -4.11
C GLU A 55 -13.61 11.81 -4.56
N GLU A 56 -12.61 12.48 -5.12
CA GLU A 56 -12.78 13.82 -5.67
C GLU A 56 -13.74 13.83 -6.86
N LYS A 57 -13.60 12.89 -7.80
CA LYS A 57 -14.50 12.75 -8.95
C LYS A 57 -15.91 12.45 -8.50
N TYR A 58 -16.07 11.57 -7.53
CA TYR A 58 -17.37 11.23 -6.96
C TYR A 58 -18.06 12.45 -6.34
N ALA A 59 -17.31 13.21 -5.57
CA ALA A 59 -17.80 14.45 -4.96
C ALA A 59 -18.27 15.46 -6.01
N ARG A 60 -17.48 15.64 -7.08
CA ARG A 60 -17.83 16.55 -8.20
C ARG A 60 -19.09 16.08 -8.93
N LEU A 61 -19.20 14.79 -9.22
CA LEU A 61 -20.36 14.23 -9.87
C LEU A 61 -21.62 14.39 -9.04
N LYS A 62 -21.49 14.17 -7.73
CA LYS A 62 -22.60 14.32 -6.78
C LYS A 62 -23.07 15.76 -6.72
N MET A 63 -22.14 16.72 -6.71
CA MET A 63 -22.45 18.14 -6.78
C MET A 63 -23.11 18.52 -8.08
N ALA A 64 -22.57 18.09 -9.22
CA ALA A 64 -23.13 18.36 -10.53
C ALA A 64 -24.57 17.84 -10.65
N ARG A 65 -24.81 16.63 -10.12
CA ARG A 65 -26.15 16.03 -10.10
C ARG A 65 -27.13 16.83 -9.26
N LEU A 66 -26.70 17.31 -8.09
CA LEU A 66 -27.52 18.14 -7.22
C LEU A 66 -27.84 19.48 -7.86
N ILE A 67 -26.92 20.09 -8.58
CA ILE A 67 -27.12 21.34 -9.30
C ILE A 67 -28.12 21.14 -10.45
N ASP A 68 -28.01 20.04 -11.20
CA ASP A 68 -28.94 19.72 -12.29
C ASP A 68 -30.35 19.44 -11.82
N MET A 69 -30.51 18.92 -10.61
CA MET A 69 -31.81 18.63 -9.99
C MET A 69 -32.46 19.84 -9.33
N ALA A 70 -31.71 20.92 -9.15
CA ALA A 70 -32.22 22.09 -8.44
C ALA A 70 -33.09 22.96 -9.34
N ASP A 71 -34.32 23.28 -8.91
CA ASP A 71 -35.15 24.33 -9.49
C ASP A 71 -34.62 25.71 -9.06
N ASP A 72 -34.94 26.75 -9.85
CA ASP A 72 -34.47 28.12 -9.60
C ASP A 72 -34.83 28.66 -8.20
N ASP A 73 -35.98 28.25 -7.65
CA ASP A 73 -36.43 28.69 -6.31
C ASP A 73 -35.64 28.01 -5.19
N ASP A 74 -35.06 26.84 -5.42
CA ASP A 74 -34.31 26.06 -4.43
C ASP A 74 -32.81 26.27 -4.50
N LEU A 75 -32.33 27.16 -5.39
CA LEU A 75 -30.90 27.40 -5.58
C LEU A 75 -30.16 27.76 -4.30
N LYS A 76 -30.77 28.56 -3.43
CA LYS A 76 -30.16 28.94 -2.15
C LYS A 76 -30.07 27.76 -1.17
N SER A 77 -31.12 26.96 -1.05
CA SER A 77 -31.11 25.78 -0.19
C SER A 77 -30.16 24.71 -0.72
N THR A 78 -30.09 24.57 -2.05
CA THR A 78 -29.16 23.66 -2.71
C THR A 78 -27.70 24.06 -2.46
N ARG A 79 -27.39 25.35 -2.54
CA ARG A 79 -26.05 25.86 -2.19
C ARG A 79 -25.67 25.54 -0.76
N LYS A 80 -26.59 25.67 0.18
CA LYS A 80 -26.35 25.32 1.59
C LYS A 80 -26.05 23.82 1.72
N ARG A 81 -26.80 22.97 1.03
CA ARG A 81 -26.58 21.53 1.02
C ARG A 81 -25.22 21.16 0.43
N ILE A 82 -24.87 21.78 -0.70
CA ILE A 82 -23.57 21.57 -1.37
C ILE A 82 -22.45 21.95 -0.41
N ASN A 83 -22.52 23.09 0.24
CA ASN A 83 -21.52 23.52 1.20
C ASN A 83 -21.37 22.57 2.39
N ARG A 84 -22.49 22.00 2.87
CA ARG A 84 -22.47 20.97 3.92
C ARG A 84 -21.80 19.68 3.44
N ILE A 85 -22.07 19.26 2.21
CA ILE A 85 -21.48 18.06 1.64
C ILE A 85 -19.96 18.27 1.47
N ILE A 86 -19.54 19.42 0.95
CA ILE A 86 -18.12 19.78 0.82
C ILE A 86 -17.43 19.72 2.19
N ALA A 87 -18.02 20.33 3.21
CA ALA A 87 -17.48 20.31 4.57
C ALA A 87 -17.38 18.89 5.12
N SER A 88 -18.38 18.05 4.86
CA SER A 88 -18.41 16.65 5.28
C SER A 88 -17.32 15.83 4.59
N VAL A 89 -17.14 16.01 3.27
CA VAL A 89 -16.10 15.33 2.49
C VAL A 89 -14.71 15.77 2.95
N ASP A 90 -14.51 17.05 3.14
CA ASP A 90 -13.24 17.61 3.65
C ASP A 90 -12.90 17.03 5.02
N LYS A 91 -13.90 16.90 5.89
CA LYS A 91 -13.74 16.32 7.22
C LYS A 91 -13.37 14.83 7.15
N CYS A 92 -14.01 14.08 6.25
CA CYS A 92 -13.68 12.68 6.02
C CYS A 92 -12.26 12.50 5.47
N LEU A 93 -11.85 13.34 4.52
CA LEU A 93 -10.51 13.34 3.96
C LEU A 93 -9.46 13.66 5.02
N ALA A 94 -9.73 14.65 5.87
CA ALA A 94 -8.84 15.00 6.97
C ALA A 94 -8.69 13.82 7.96
N THR A 95 -9.77 13.11 8.27
CA THR A 95 -9.76 11.94 9.14
C THR A 95 -8.95 10.81 8.52
N LEU A 96 -9.11 10.56 7.23
CA LEU A 96 -8.34 9.53 6.51
C LEU A 96 -6.85 9.85 6.44
N LYS A 97 -6.50 11.11 6.26
CA LYS A 97 -5.10 11.55 6.24
C LYS A 97 -4.44 11.45 7.62
N ALA A 98 -5.22 11.60 8.69
CA ALA A 98 -4.71 11.49 10.06
C ALA A 98 -4.42 10.05 10.47
N GLN A 99 -4.99 9.06 9.80
CA GLN A 99 -4.73 7.64 10.03
C GLN A 99 -3.53 7.17 9.21
#